data_34a67e5db25c8d7f6878d221fbe23fc3
#
_entry.id   34a67e5db25c8d7f6878d221fbe23fc3
#
_cell.length_a   1.000
_cell.length_b   1.000
_cell.length_c   1.000
_cell.angle_alpha   90.00
_cell.angle_beta   90.00
_cell.angle_gamma   90.00
#
_symmetry.space_group_name_H-M   'P 1'
#
loop_
_entity.id
_entity.type
_entity.pdbx_description
1 polymer ?
#
loop_
_entity_poly.entity_id
_entity_poly.type
_entity_poly.pdbx_seq_one_letter_code
_entity_poly.pdbx_strand_id
1 'polypeptide(L)'
;NYSLSSATLDINEKPLSLSGTKVYDALATAASSALTISGTVGGQDLTLSGNGTLSTGADVGANKTINTTGLSLGDGVSGTPGTASNYSLVGGTHQMSVTQKPVTISGSRFYDSTTNVSSSDINTFNNIVGGQTLAITGSGSVSTAVAGSGKTISLGTLTLTDGTGLASNYSLSSGTFDINSRQVNITGSRIYD
;
A
#
# COMPACT_ATOMS: atom_id res chain seq x y z
N ASN A 1 59.06 7.58 39.27
CA ASN A 1 58.93 6.27 38.67
C ASN A 1 57.43 5.89 38.73
N TYR A 2 56.84 5.67 37.55
CA TYR A 2 55.46 5.32 37.38
C TYR A 2 55.40 3.89 36.80
N SER A 3 54.53 3.05 37.28
CA SER A 3 54.18 1.77 36.68
C SER A 3 52.74 1.80 36.16
N LEU A 4 52.51 1.32 34.95
CA LEU A 4 51.18 1.09 34.41
C LEU A 4 50.60 -0.18 35.08
N SER A 5 49.44 -0.04 35.72
CA SER A 5 48.59 -1.19 36.07
C SER A 5 47.79 -1.59 34.83
N SER A 6 47.28 -2.81 34.80
CA SER A 6 46.45 -3.28 33.69
C SER A 6 45.21 -2.40 33.48
N ALA A 7 44.97 -2.06 32.24
CA ALA A 7 43.74 -1.36 31.81
C ALA A 7 42.84 -2.34 31.01
N THR A 8 41.55 -2.23 31.17
CA THR A 8 40.54 -2.94 30.38
C THR A 8 39.84 -1.94 29.45
N LEU A 9 39.56 -2.38 28.22
CA LEU A 9 38.75 -1.65 27.26
C LEU A 9 37.57 -2.53 26.86
N ASP A 10 36.35 -2.04 27.06
CA ASP A 10 35.14 -2.69 26.61
C ASP A 10 34.74 -2.14 25.23
N ILE A 11 34.52 -3.02 24.28
CA ILE A 11 33.99 -2.70 22.96
C ILE A 11 32.53 -3.12 22.94
N ASN A 12 31.63 -2.16 22.88
CA ASN A 12 30.18 -2.40 22.85
C ASN A 12 29.68 -2.57 21.43
N GLU A 13 28.57 -3.32 21.28
CA GLU A 13 27.85 -3.45 20.01
C GLU A 13 27.42 -2.08 19.47
N LYS A 14 27.56 -1.92 18.15
CA LYS A 14 27.16 -0.68 17.49
C LYS A 14 25.66 -0.71 17.17
N PRO A 15 24.85 0.29 17.61
CA PRO A 15 23.44 0.39 17.25
C PRO A 15 23.27 0.57 15.75
N LEU A 16 22.33 -0.19 15.16
CA LEU A 16 21.91 -0.06 13.77
C LEU A 16 20.52 0.55 13.68
N SER A 17 20.23 1.19 12.55
CA SER A 17 18.90 1.68 12.23
C SER A 17 18.30 0.88 11.09
N LEU A 18 16.96 0.74 11.11
CA LEU A 18 16.18 0.09 10.05
C LEU A 18 15.22 1.09 9.43
N SER A 19 15.13 1.07 8.12
CA SER A 19 14.14 1.85 7.38
C SER A 19 13.49 0.99 6.30
N GLY A 20 12.23 1.30 5.95
CA GLY A 20 11.53 0.57 4.91
C GLY A 20 10.23 1.23 4.49
N THR A 21 9.64 0.66 3.45
CA THR A 21 8.32 1.08 2.94
C THR A 21 7.55 -0.15 2.47
N LYS A 22 6.26 -0.15 2.72
CA LYS A 22 5.34 -1.16 2.18
C LYS A 22 4.03 -0.53 1.74
N VAL A 23 3.34 -1.18 0.83
CA VAL A 23 1.95 -0.83 0.48
C VAL A 23 1.02 -1.43 1.52
N TYR A 24 -0.07 -0.74 1.84
CA TYR A 24 -1.10 -1.21 2.77
C TYR A 24 -1.61 -2.62 2.41
N ASP A 25 -1.59 -3.51 3.40
CA ASP A 25 -1.99 -4.92 3.30
C ASP A 25 -2.86 -5.38 4.49
N ALA A 26 -3.27 -4.44 5.34
CA ALA A 26 -3.97 -4.65 6.62
C ALA A 26 -3.16 -5.42 7.68
N LEU A 27 -1.86 -5.59 7.50
CA LEU A 27 -0.99 -6.26 8.47
C LEU A 27 -0.04 -5.24 9.13
N ALA A 28 0.10 -5.34 10.44
CA ALA A 28 1.09 -4.55 11.19
C ALA A 28 2.51 -5.13 11.12
N THR A 29 2.78 -6.02 10.15
CA THR A 29 4.06 -6.70 10.00
C THR A 29 5.06 -5.83 9.25
N ALA A 30 6.28 -5.71 9.78
CA ALA A 30 7.46 -5.17 9.11
C ALA A 30 8.39 -6.33 8.74
N ALA A 31 8.20 -6.91 7.56
CA ALA A 31 9.00 -8.04 7.09
C ALA A 31 10.46 -7.60 6.83
N SER A 32 11.43 -8.43 7.23
CA SER A 32 12.86 -8.15 7.02
C SER A 32 13.20 -7.85 5.56
N SER A 33 12.52 -8.50 4.61
CA SER A 33 12.70 -8.29 3.16
C SER A 33 12.32 -6.88 2.67
N ALA A 34 11.52 -6.14 3.45
CA ALA A 34 11.11 -4.76 3.15
C ALA A 34 11.93 -3.73 3.94
N LEU A 35 12.97 -4.16 4.66
CA LEU A 35 13.79 -3.33 5.53
C LEU A 35 15.21 -3.22 5.01
N THR A 36 15.78 -2.03 5.15
CA THR A 36 17.18 -1.72 4.87
C THR A 36 17.90 -1.42 6.18
N ILE A 37 19.06 -2.05 6.37
CA ILE A 37 19.95 -1.79 7.50
C ILE A 37 20.82 -0.57 7.18
N SER A 38 21.04 0.28 8.18
CA SER A 38 21.96 1.41 8.10
C SER A 38 22.76 1.57 9.39
N GLY A 39 23.92 2.22 9.30
CA GLY A 39 24.79 2.47 10.44
C GLY A 39 25.93 1.46 10.59
N THR A 40 26.16 0.55 9.64
CA THR A 40 27.30 -0.37 9.65
C THR A 40 28.63 0.38 9.51
N VAL A 41 29.73 -0.24 9.96
CA VAL A 41 31.07 0.32 9.87
C VAL A 41 31.68 -0.01 8.50
N GLY A 42 32.29 0.96 7.84
CA GLY A 42 33.07 0.71 6.61
C GLY A 42 32.27 0.11 5.45
N GLY A 43 30.95 0.26 5.44
CA GLY A 43 30.10 -0.31 4.40
C GLY A 43 29.92 -1.83 4.52
N GLN A 44 30.14 -2.40 5.72
CA GLN A 44 29.86 -3.82 5.95
C GLN A 44 28.41 -4.14 5.66
N ASP A 45 28.18 -5.29 5.02
CA ASP A 45 26.83 -5.85 4.88
C ASP A 45 26.50 -6.78 6.04
N LEU A 46 25.21 -6.87 6.35
CA LEU A 46 24.64 -7.78 7.33
C LEU A 46 23.34 -8.34 6.74
N THR A 47 22.95 -9.51 7.21
CA THR A 47 21.63 -10.07 6.88
C THR A 47 20.61 -9.75 7.97
N LEU A 48 19.34 -9.63 7.57
CA LEU A 48 18.21 -9.45 8.48
C LEU A 48 17.18 -10.53 8.19
N SER A 49 16.68 -11.17 9.22
CA SER A 49 15.65 -12.22 9.13
C SER A 49 14.50 -11.98 10.10
N GLY A 50 13.38 -12.67 9.88
CA GLY A 50 12.20 -12.55 10.73
C GLY A 50 11.30 -11.37 10.38
N ASN A 51 10.42 -11.01 11.31
CA ASN A 51 9.44 -9.94 11.15
C ASN A 51 9.37 -9.06 12.40
N GLY A 52 9.45 -7.75 12.22
CA GLY A 52 9.09 -6.78 13.22
C GLY A 52 7.59 -6.46 13.20
N THR A 53 7.14 -5.64 14.13
CA THR A 53 5.75 -5.21 14.23
C THR A 53 5.66 -3.68 14.28
N LEU A 54 4.73 -3.11 13.53
CA LEU A 54 4.45 -1.67 13.54
C LEU A 54 3.66 -1.31 14.81
N SER A 55 4.21 -0.43 15.65
CA SER A 55 3.63 -0.08 16.95
C SER A 55 2.30 0.65 16.86
N THR A 56 2.03 1.33 15.74
CA THR A 56 0.80 2.12 15.49
C THR A 56 -0.19 1.40 14.56
N GLY A 57 -0.08 0.06 14.44
CA GLY A 57 -0.98 -0.75 13.61
C GLY A 57 -0.66 -0.73 12.13
N ALA A 58 -1.60 -1.26 11.31
CA ALA A 58 -1.40 -1.51 9.89
C ALA A 58 -1.66 -0.30 8.98
N ASP A 59 -2.41 0.71 9.44
CA ASP A 59 -2.90 1.81 8.60
C ASP A 59 -1.76 2.63 7.97
N VAL A 60 -2.08 3.30 6.88
CA VAL A 60 -1.18 4.21 6.17
C VAL A 60 -0.61 5.26 7.12
N GLY A 61 0.68 5.50 6.99
CA GLY A 61 1.41 6.47 7.79
C GLY A 61 2.90 6.45 7.52
N ALA A 62 3.53 7.59 7.68
CA ALA A 62 4.97 7.75 7.51
C ALA A 62 5.70 7.46 8.83
N ASN A 63 6.92 6.93 8.72
CA ASN A 63 7.87 6.77 9.82
C ASN A 63 7.28 6.07 11.07
N LYS A 64 6.47 5.04 10.85
CA LYS A 64 5.89 4.23 11.93
C LYS A 64 7.00 3.45 12.63
N THR A 65 7.05 3.51 13.93
CA THR A 65 8.06 2.80 14.72
C THR A 65 7.91 1.28 14.58
N ILE A 66 9.02 0.59 14.36
CA ILE A 66 9.09 -0.88 14.31
C ILE A 66 9.53 -1.39 15.68
N ASN A 67 8.75 -2.29 16.27
CA ASN A 67 9.21 -3.16 17.33
C ASN A 67 10.04 -4.29 16.70
N THR A 68 11.29 -4.39 17.08
CA THR A 68 12.29 -5.29 16.46
C THR A 68 12.34 -6.69 17.10
N THR A 69 11.51 -6.99 18.10
CA THR A 69 11.59 -8.24 18.89
C THR A 69 11.59 -9.52 18.03
N GLY A 70 10.91 -9.50 16.89
CA GLY A 70 10.87 -10.66 15.96
C GLY A 70 11.89 -10.61 14.84
N LEU A 71 12.83 -9.65 14.86
CA LEU A 71 13.91 -9.51 13.89
C LEU A 71 15.22 -10.03 14.46
N SER A 72 16.05 -10.62 13.61
CA SER A 72 17.38 -11.12 13.98
C SER A 72 18.41 -10.70 12.94
N LEU A 73 19.54 -10.18 13.40
CA LEU A 73 20.74 -9.93 12.57
C LEU A 73 21.48 -11.23 12.31
N GLY A 74 22.03 -11.36 11.13
CA GLY A 74 22.97 -12.39 10.74
C GLY A 74 24.20 -11.80 10.07
N ASP A 75 25.26 -12.57 10.00
CA ASP A 75 26.50 -12.17 9.36
C ASP A 75 26.28 -11.81 7.89
N GLY A 76 27.07 -10.90 7.38
CA GLY A 76 27.09 -10.55 5.97
C GLY A 76 27.57 -11.70 5.11
N VAL A 77 27.03 -11.77 3.89
CA VAL A 77 27.33 -12.87 2.95
C VAL A 77 27.94 -12.40 1.64
N SER A 78 28.04 -11.09 1.43
CA SER A 78 28.54 -10.50 0.19
C SER A 78 29.33 -9.21 0.44
N GLY A 79 30.07 -8.74 -0.54
CA GLY A 79 30.79 -7.46 -0.48
C GLY A 79 31.84 -7.41 0.61
N THR A 80 31.60 -6.65 1.67
CA THR A 80 32.41 -6.53 2.87
C THR A 80 31.64 -7.12 4.05
N PRO A 81 31.73 -8.45 4.32
CA PRO A 81 30.93 -9.10 5.34
C PRO A 81 31.17 -8.51 6.73
N GLY A 82 30.08 -8.14 7.42
CA GLY A 82 30.10 -7.76 8.82
C GLY A 82 29.76 -8.97 9.71
N THR A 83 30.25 -8.96 10.94
CA THR A 83 29.90 -9.96 11.97
C THR A 83 28.76 -9.43 12.81
N ALA A 84 27.63 -10.14 12.83
CA ALA A 84 26.37 -9.68 13.47
C ALA A 84 26.56 -9.38 14.97
N SER A 85 27.42 -10.14 15.66
CA SER A 85 27.69 -9.92 17.10
C SER A 85 28.39 -8.59 17.45
N ASN A 86 28.86 -7.84 16.44
CA ASN A 86 29.41 -6.50 16.62
C ASN A 86 28.33 -5.41 16.59
N TYR A 87 27.09 -5.80 16.34
CA TYR A 87 25.97 -4.88 16.08
C TYR A 87 24.72 -5.24 16.89
N SER A 88 23.90 -4.24 17.15
CA SER A 88 22.65 -4.39 17.89
C SER A 88 21.50 -3.65 17.22
N LEU A 89 20.29 -4.21 17.30
CA LEU A 89 19.05 -3.48 16.99
C LEU A 89 18.55 -2.65 18.18
N VAL A 90 19.21 -2.75 19.34
CA VAL A 90 18.88 -1.89 20.51
C VAL A 90 19.55 -0.53 20.35
N GLY A 91 18.78 0.55 20.61
CA GLY A 91 19.30 1.92 20.60
C GLY A 91 19.34 2.60 19.22
N GLY A 92 18.97 1.89 18.14
CA GLY A 92 18.81 2.47 16.80
C GLY A 92 17.42 3.08 16.55
N THR A 93 17.27 3.76 15.41
CA THR A 93 15.97 4.23 14.93
C THR A 93 15.40 3.22 13.93
N HIS A 94 14.21 2.70 14.21
CA HIS A 94 13.57 1.68 13.37
C HIS A 94 12.22 2.18 12.89
N GLN A 95 12.10 2.44 11.60
CA GLN A 95 10.92 3.08 11.02
C GLN A 95 10.52 2.43 9.70
N MET A 96 9.20 2.35 9.46
CA MET A 96 8.63 1.95 8.18
C MET A 96 7.48 2.88 7.81
N SER A 97 7.40 3.23 6.54
CA SER A 97 6.24 3.93 5.98
C SER A 97 5.30 2.94 5.33
N VAL A 98 4.01 3.09 5.62
CA VAL A 98 2.93 2.36 4.93
C VAL A 98 2.28 3.32 3.96
N THR A 99 2.30 2.99 2.67
CA THR A 99 1.71 3.80 1.60
C THR A 99 0.32 3.28 1.23
N GLN A 100 -0.50 4.14 0.63
CA GLN A 100 -1.83 3.78 0.17
C GLN A 100 -1.77 2.66 -0.88
N LYS A 101 -2.78 1.77 -0.81
CA LYS A 101 -2.98 0.73 -1.82
C LYS A 101 -3.82 1.31 -2.96
N PRO A 102 -3.33 1.26 -4.22
CA PRO A 102 -4.10 1.75 -5.35
C PRO A 102 -5.31 0.83 -5.62
N VAL A 103 -6.48 1.46 -5.78
CA VAL A 103 -7.76 0.82 -6.11
C VAL A 103 -8.22 1.30 -7.47
N THR A 104 -8.75 0.39 -8.27
CA THR A 104 -9.46 0.71 -9.50
C THR A 104 -10.94 0.40 -9.36
N ILE A 105 -11.77 1.13 -10.09
CA ILE A 105 -13.23 0.98 -10.07
C ILE A 105 -13.75 0.57 -11.43
N SER A 106 -14.88 -0.12 -11.45
CA SER A 106 -15.65 -0.33 -12.67
C SER A 106 -17.16 -0.23 -12.40
N GLY A 107 -17.87 0.11 -13.47
CA GLY A 107 -19.31 0.27 -13.41
C GLY A 107 -19.95 0.24 -14.78
N SER A 108 -21.28 0.30 -14.80
CA SER A 108 -22.03 0.30 -16.05
C SER A 108 -23.41 0.97 -15.89
N ARG A 109 -23.94 1.46 -17.00
CA ARG A 109 -25.33 1.89 -17.09
C ARG A 109 -25.88 1.70 -18.50
N PHE A 110 -27.19 1.81 -18.67
CA PHE A 110 -27.79 1.92 -19.98
C PHE A 110 -27.64 3.34 -20.56
N TYR A 111 -27.53 3.41 -21.89
CA TYR A 111 -27.42 4.65 -22.64
C TYR A 111 -28.51 5.66 -22.22
N ASP A 112 -28.10 6.88 -21.89
CA ASP A 112 -28.92 8.00 -21.43
C ASP A 112 -28.53 9.35 -22.08
N SER A 113 -27.71 9.31 -23.12
CA SER A 113 -27.16 10.45 -23.84
C SER A 113 -26.16 11.32 -23.08
N THR A 114 -25.77 10.95 -21.86
CA THR A 114 -24.80 11.73 -21.06
C THR A 114 -23.43 11.05 -20.99
N THR A 115 -22.39 11.81 -20.68
CA THR A 115 -21.04 11.28 -20.39
C THR A 115 -20.79 11.18 -18.89
N ASN A 116 -21.72 11.61 -18.05
CA ASN A 116 -21.58 11.60 -16.59
C ASN A 116 -21.50 10.16 -16.06
N VAL A 117 -20.64 9.92 -15.08
CA VAL A 117 -20.53 8.68 -14.33
C VAL A 117 -20.83 8.99 -12.87
N SER A 118 -22.01 8.60 -12.41
CA SER A 118 -22.41 8.77 -11.01
C SER A 118 -21.75 7.73 -10.12
N SER A 119 -21.53 8.05 -8.85
CA SER A 119 -21.08 7.08 -7.86
C SER A 119 -22.03 5.87 -7.74
N SER A 120 -23.34 6.04 -8.01
CA SER A 120 -24.33 4.95 -8.02
C SER A 120 -24.16 3.98 -9.20
N ASP A 121 -23.46 4.37 -10.26
CA ASP A 121 -23.17 3.52 -11.42
C ASP A 121 -21.94 2.62 -11.20
N ILE A 122 -21.14 2.92 -10.15
CA ILE A 122 -19.96 2.16 -9.78
C ILE A 122 -20.37 1.00 -8.88
N ASN A 123 -20.07 -0.21 -9.32
CA ASN A 123 -20.47 -1.43 -8.63
C ASN A 123 -19.33 -2.37 -8.25
N THR A 124 -18.11 -2.09 -8.71
CA THR A 124 -16.95 -2.94 -8.46
C THR A 124 -15.74 -2.12 -8.06
N PHE A 125 -15.07 -2.58 -7.01
CA PHE A 125 -13.78 -2.08 -6.55
C PHE A 125 -12.77 -3.22 -6.65
N ASN A 126 -11.68 -3.00 -7.37
CA ASN A 126 -10.62 -3.99 -7.54
C ASN A 126 -9.43 -3.63 -6.66
N ASN A 127 -8.70 -4.67 -6.24
CA ASN A 127 -7.47 -4.54 -5.46
C ASN A 127 -7.68 -4.04 -4.02
N ILE A 128 -8.88 -4.21 -3.45
CA ILE A 128 -9.12 -4.02 -2.01
C ILE A 128 -8.50 -5.19 -1.24
N VAL A 129 -8.03 -4.95 -0.03
CA VAL A 129 -7.56 -6.02 0.89
C VAL A 129 -8.75 -6.93 1.24
N GLY A 130 -8.53 -8.24 1.20
CA GLY A 130 -9.58 -9.24 1.36
C GLY A 130 -10.45 -9.02 2.62
N GLY A 131 -11.76 -9.12 2.45
CA GLY A 131 -12.75 -8.92 3.51
C GLY A 131 -13.11 -7.47 3.81
N GLN A 132 -12.40 -6.49 3.24
CA GLN A 132 -12.75 -5.07 3.37
C GLN A 132 -13.70 -4.62 2.25
N THR A 133 -14.49 -3.60 2.55
CA THR A 133 -15.33 -2.88 1.58
C THR A 133 -15.02 -1.40 1.61
N LEU A 134 -15.23 -0.73 0.49
CA LEU A 134 -15.20 0.73 0.37
C LEU A 134 -16.50 1.20 -0.27
N ALA A 135 -16.82 2.47 -0.09
CA ALA A 135 -17.86 3.16 -0.83
C ALA A 135 -17.24 4.31 -1.65
N ILE A 136 -18.04 4.91 -2.52
CA ILE A 136 -17.59 6.01 -3.37
C ILE A 136 -18.68 7.09 -3.44
N THR A 137 -18.26 8.34 -3.51
CA THR A 137 -19.15 9.50 -3.68
C THR A 137 -18.65 10.38 -4.83
N GLY A 138 -19.48 11.34 -5.25
CA GLY A 138 -19.12 12.26 -6.31
C GLY A 138 -19.50 11.76 -7.71
N SER A 139 -18.88 12.34 -8.73
CA SER A 139 -19.12 12.01 -10.14
C SER A 139 -17.84 12.13 -10.97
N GLY A 140 -17.75 11.27 -11.96
CA GLY A 140 -16.74 11.30 -13.00
C GLY A 140 -17.37 11.45 -14.38
N SER A 141 -16.60 11.17 -15.43
CA SER A 141 -17.09 11.19 -16.80
C SER A 141 -16.34 10.24 -17.70
N VAL A 142 -16.97 9.85 -18.81
CA VAL A 142 -16.33 9.18 -19.93
C VAL A 142 -16.25 10.10 -21.13
N SER A 143 -15.35 9.82 -22.06
CA SER A 143 -15.10 10.69 -23.22
C SER A 143 -16.28 10.81 -24.19
N THR A 144 -17.14 9.81 -24.27
CA THR A 144 -18.31 9.80 -25.17
C THR A 144 -19.49 9.08 -24.53
N ALA A 145 -20.71 9.54 -24.82
CA ALA A 145 -21.95 8.91 -24.39
C ALA A 145 -22.35 7.66 -25.21
N VAL A 146 -21.69 7.40 -26.33
CA VAL A 146 -22.02 6.27 -27.23
C VAL A 146 -21.87 4.94 -26.49
N ALA A 147 -22.79 3.99 -26.71
CA ALA A 147 -22.70 2.64 -26.16
C ALA A 147 -21.37 1.98 -26.53
N GLY A 148 -20.79 1.27 -25.56
CA GLY A 148 -19.51 0.58 -25.70
C GLY A 148 -18.93 0.22 -24.34
N SER A 149 -18.01 -0.73 -24.31
CA SER A 149 -17.39 -1.25 -23.10
C SER A 149 -15.97 -0.70 -22.88
N GLY A 150 -15.49 -0.80 -21.63
CA GLY A 150 -14.10 -0.51 -21.25
C GLY A 150 -13.70 0.96 -21.38
N LYS A 151 -14.65 1.89 -21.36
CA LYS A 151 -14.36 3.33 -21.43
C LYS A 151 -13.60 3.77 -20.19
N THR A 152 -12.50 4.49 -20.37
CA THR A 152 -11.78 5.08 -19.22
C THR A 152 -12.62 6.14 -18.53
N ILE A 153 -12.68 6.06 -17.20
CA ILE A 153 -13.32 7.08 -16.36
C ILE A 153 -12.33 8.21 -16.09
N SER A 154 -12.69 9.45 -16.41
CA SER A 154 -12.09 10.64 -15.82
C SER A 154 -12.71 10.82 -14.44
N LEU A 155 -11.90 10.71 -13.38
CA LEU A 155 -12.39 10.58 -12.01
C LEU A 155 -13.18 11.80 -11.49
N GLY A 156 -12.90 13.00 -12.01
CA GLY A 156 -13.64 14.20 -11.61
C GLY A 156 -13.64 14.43 -10.10
N THR A 157 -14.83 14.38 -9.47
CA THR A 157 -15.02 14.49 -8.02
C THR A 157 -15.23 13.15 -7.32
N LEU A 158 -15.07 12.02 -8.04
CA LEU A 158 -15.17 10.69 -7.42
C LEU A 158 -14.13 10.54 -6.32
N THR A 159 -14.59 10.18 -5.12
CA THR A 159 -13.76 10.05 -3.93
C THR A 159 -14.18 8.80 -3.16
N LEU A 160 -13.20 8.03 -2.71
CA LEU A 160 -13.43 6.88 -1.84
C LEU A 160 -13.93 7.34 -0.47
N THR A 161 -14.85 6.58 0.10
CA THR A 161 -15.34 6.73 1.47
C THR A 161 -15.27 5.41 2.20
N ASP A 162 -15.30 5.47 3.53
CA ASP A 162 -15.14 4.30 4.38
C ASP A 162 -16.30 3.31 4.18
N GLY A 163 -15.93 2.04 4.21
CA GLY A 163 -16.82 0.91 4.39
C GLY A 163 -16.38 0.15 5.65
N THR A 164 -16.06 -1.15 5.52
CA THR A 164 -15.35 -1.88 6.58
C THR A 164 -13.85 -1.58 6.57
N GLY A 165 -13.31 -1.13 5.43
CA GLY A 165 -11.97 -0.58 5.29
C GLY A 165 -11.99 0.95 5.37
N LEU A 166 -10.89 1.55 5.85
CA LEU A 166 -10.70 3.01 5.86
C LEU A 166 -10.26 3.49 4.48
N ALA A 167 -10.98 4.45 3.90
CA ALA A 167 -10.63 5.04 2.61
C ALA A 167 -9.23 5.66 2.60
N SER A 168 -8.77 6.17 3.74
CA SER A 168 -7.42 6.73 3.91
C SER A 168 -6.28 5.74 3.62
N ASN A 169 -6.56 4.43 3.69
CA ASN A 169 -5.60 3.36 3.37
C ASN A 169 -5.50 3.08 1.87
N TYR A 170 -6.33 3.71 1.06
CA TYR A 170 -6.44 3.47 -0.37
C TYR A 170 -6.31 4.74 -1.19
N SER A 171 -5.88 4.60 -2.43
CA SER A 171 -5.88 5.67 -3.42
C SER A 171 -6.69 5.25 -4.65
N LEU A 172 -7.65 6.07 -5.07
CA LEU A 172 -8.39 5.84 -6.31
C LEU A 172 -7.48 6.18 -7.49
N SER A 173 -7.12 5.20 -8.31
CA SER A 173 -6.12 5.38 -9.37
C SER A 173 -6.73 5.49 -10.77
N SER A 174 -7.75 4.72 -11.08
CA SER A 174 -8.42 4.72 -12.38
C SER A 174 -9.72 3.93 -12.34
N GLY A 175 -10.46 3.95 -13.47
CA GLY A 175 -11.66 3.16 -13.60
C GLY A 175 -12.06 2.92 -15.05
N THR A 176 -12.89 1.90 -15.25
CA THR A 176 -13.51 1.57 -16.52
C THR A 176 -15.03 1.58 -16.41
N PHE A 177 -15.69 1.90 -17.51
CA PHE A 177 -17.14 2.06 -17.54
C PHE A 177 -17.76 1.52 -18.83
N ASP A 178 -18.87 0.82 -18.69
CA ASP A 178 -19.62 0.30 -19.83
C ASP A 178 -20.92 1.09 -20.00
N ILE A 179 -21.17 1.54 -21.21
CA ILE A 179 -22.47 2.10 -21.60
C ILE A 179 -23.18 1.05 -22.46
N ASN A 180 -24.20 0.43 -21.89
CA ASN A 180 -24.98 -0.62 -22.54
C ASN A 180 -26.04 0.00 -23.49
N SER A 181 -26.28 -0.64 -24.63
CA SER A 181 -27.35 -0.23 -25.55
C SER A 181 -28.72 -0.33 -24.87
N ARG A 182 -29.58 0.67 -25.12
CA ARG A 182 -30.98 0.62 -24.68
C ARG A 182 -31.82 -0.07 -25.72
N GLN A 183 -32.61 -1.04 -25.34
CA GLN A 183 -33.56 -1.68 -26.21
C GLN A 183 -34.76 -0.76 -26.51
N VAL A 184 -35.17 -0.73 -27.76
CA VAL A 184 -36.38 -0.05 -28.21
C VAL A 184 -37.36 -1.10 -28.69
N ASN A 185 -38.52 -1.19 -28.04
CA ASN A 185 -39.61 -2.07 -28.48
C ASN A 185 -40.55 -1.25 -29.36
N ILE A 186 -40.82 -1.76 -30.56
CA ILE A 186 -41.81 -1.21 -31.50
C ILE A 186 -43.02 -2.13 -31.48
N THR A 187 -44.17 -1.57 -31.15
CA THR A 187 -45.47 -2.27 -31.27
C THR A 187 -46.33 -1.51 -32.24
N GLY A 188 -47.07 -2.23 -33.07
CA GLY A 188 -48.02 -1.64 -34.02
C GLY A 188 -49.21 -2.61 -34.25
N SER A 189 -50.38 -2.08 -34.58
CA SER A 189 -51.51 -2.83 -35.04
C SER A 189 -51.97 -2.32 -36.39
N ARG A 190 -52.42 -3.20 -37.24
CA ARG A 190 -53.05 -2.87 -38.51
C ARG A 190 -54.45 -3.45 -38.55
N ILE A 191 -55.41 -2.66 -39.01
CA ILE A 191 -56.74 -3.17 -39.32
C ILE A 191 -56.68 -3.80 -40.73
N TYR A 192 -57.26 -4.96 -40.86
CA TYR A 192 -57.42 -5.62 -42.15
C TYR A 192 -58.48 -4.87 -42.95
N ASP A 193 -58.14 -4.43 -44.18
CA ASP A 193 -58.97 -3.79 -45.18
C ASP A 193 -59.08 -4.62 -46.48
#